data_61589bc9bf771ffb952b20b7214bed4f
#
_entry.id   61589bc9bf771ffb952b20b7214bed4f
#
_cell.length_a   1.000
_cell.length_b   1.000
_cell.length_c   1.000
_cell.angle_alpha   90.00
_cell.angle_beta   90.00
_cell.angle_gamma   90.00
#
_symmetry.space_group_name_H-M   'P 1'
#
loop_
_entity.id
_entity.type
_entity.pdbx_description
1 polymer ?
#
loop_
_entity_poly.entity_id
_entity_poly.type
_entity_poly.pdbx_seq_one_letter_code
_entity_poly.pdbx_strand_id
1 'polypeptide(L)'
;LRFQGQYFDPESGLHYNRHRYYNPDIGRYLTPDPVKLAGGINAYQYAPNPTGWVDPLGLTCVSGRCPGQRDEALAKKHGPTSPETSGAIRSSTYEQAANKALDWLLENNFRAEKPTPGRFGPRKGEPVGMQTADGKTGYRVEHDNKNGAHINVWSAKKKGPHYLFDASPKTVFKLTKRFAKK
;
A
#
# COMPACT_ATOMS: atom_id res chain seq x y z
N LEU A 1 -28.85 0.63 9.64
CA LEU A 1 -28.05 0.89 8.42
C LEU A 1 -26.62 0.38 8.65
N ARG A 2 -26.03 -0.22 7.62
CA ARG A 2 -24.63 -0.74 7.64
C ARG A 2 -23.98 -0.39 6.32
N PHE A 3 -22.65 -0.21 6.36
CA PHE A 3 -21.87 -0.06 5.13
C PHE A 3 -21.63 -1.42 4.46
N GLN A 4 -21.35 -1.43 3.15
CA GLN A 4 -21.05 -2.66 2.42
C GLN A 4 -19.82 -3.35 3.04
N GLY A 5 -19.91 -4.69 3.15
CA GLY A 5 -18.84 -5.50 3.73
C GLY A 5 -18.85 -5.58 5.26
N GLN A 6 -19.80 -4.93 5.95
CA GLN A 6 -19.95 -5.02 7.40
C GLN A 6 -20.89 -6.14 7.82
N TYR A 7 -20.47 -6.92 8.80
CA TYR A 7 -21.31 -7.88 9.52
C TYR A 7 -21.65 -7.34 10.91
N PHE A 8 -22.95 -7.30 11.26
CA PHE A 8 -23.37 -6.85 12.58
C PHE A 8 -23.19 -7.96 13.61
N ASP A 9 -22.53 -7.65 14.68
CA ASP A 9 -22.41 -8.49 15.85
C ASP A 9 -23.46 -8.06 16.90
N PRO A 10 -24.51 -8.86 17.12
CA PRO A 10 -25.60 -8.50 18.04
C PRO A 10 -25.18 -8.53 19.51
N GLU A 11 -24.11 -9.25 19.86
CA GLU A 11 -23.65 -9.37 21.25
C GLU A 11 -22.90 -8.11 21.69
N SER A 12 -22.07 -7.55 20.82
CA SER A 12 -21.27 -6.35 21.11
C SER A 12 -21.89 -5.04 20.60
N GLY A 13 -22.88 -5.10 19.68
CA GLY A 13 -23.43 -3.94 18.99
C GLY A 13 -22.49 -3.34 17.94
N LEU A 14 -21.38 -3.99 17.66
CA LEU A 14 -20.35 -3.52 16.74
C LEU A 14 -20.56 -4.06 15.32
N HIS A 15 -19.87 -3.45 14.36
CA HIS A 15 -19.84 -3.91 12.97
C HIS A 15 -18.48 -4.52 12.66
N TYR A 16 -18.46 -5.80 12.30
CA TYR A 16 -17.24 -6.52 11.95
C TYR A 16 -16.86 -6.29 10.48
N ASN A 17 -15.66 -5.76 10.24
CA ASN A 17 -15.06 -5.52 8.94
C ASN A 17 -13.83 -6.42 8.75
N ARG A 18 -13.99 -7.72 8.82
CA ARG A 18 -12.96 -8.75 8.63
C ARG A 18 -11.67 -8.59 9.46
N HIS A 19 -11.05 -7.44 9.50
CA HIS A 19 -9.81 -7.19 10.26
C HIS A 19 -9.99 -6.27 11.45
N ARG A 20 -11.11 -5.54 11.52
CA ARG A 20 -11.41 -4.59 12.60
C ARG A 20 -12.88 -4.57 12.97
N TYR A 21 -13.16 -4.16 14.19
CA TYR A 21 -14.51 -3.83 14.65
C TYR A 21 -14.75 -2.32 14.55
N TYR A 22 -15.78 -1.95 13.83
CA TYR A 22 -16.26 -0.59 13.72
C TYR A 22 -17.36 -0.33 14.75
N ASN A 23 -17.25 0.76 15.50
CA ASN A 23 -18.27 1.20 16.44
C ASN A 23 -19.13 2.29 15.76
N PRO A 24 -20.43 2.00 15.50
CA PRO A 24 -21.32 2.95 14.82
C PRO A 24 -21.66 4.18 15.69
N ASP A 25 -21.62 4.07 17.03
CA ASP A 25 -21.98 5.15 17.95
C ASP A 25 -20.93 6.27 17.96
N ILE A 26 -19.66 5.89 17.82
CA ILE A 26 -18.54 6.85 17.79
C ILE A 26 -17.93 7.04 16.39
N GLY A 27 -18.45 6.36 15.38
CA GLY A 27 -18.09 6.53 13.97
C GLY A 27 -16.67 6.14 13.60
N ARG A 28 -16.03 5.17 14.30
CA ARG A 28 -14.63 4.79 14.08
C ARG A 28 -14.37 3.33 14.42
N TYR A 29 -13.21 2.82 13.97
CA TYR A 29 -12.69 1.53 14.41
C TYR A 29 -12.22 1.56 15.87
N LEU A 30 -12.33 0.42 16.56
CA LEU A 30 -11.88 0.29 17.96
C LEU A 30 -10.39 -0.02 18.08
N THR A 31 -9.80 -0.62 17.05
CA THR A 31 -8.38 -0.96 17.00
C THR A 31 -7.66 -0.14 15.94
N PRO A 32 -6.38 0.19 16.13
CA PRO A 32 -5.60 0.88 15.13
C PRO A 32 -5.48 0.02 13.86
N ASP A 33 -5.30 0.70 12.74
CA ASP A 33 -5.15 0.06 11.43
C ASP A 33 -3.95 -0.91 11.42
N PRO A 34 -4.14 -2.19 11.08
CA PRO A 34 -3.04 -3.15 10.94
C PRO A 34 -2.00 -2.73 9.90
N VAL A 35 -2.42 -1.99 8.85
CA VAL A 35 -1.52 -1.43 7.83
C VAL A 35 -0.89 -0.10 8.28
N LYS A 36 -1.20 0.36 9.49
CA LYS A 36 -0.64 1.57 10.13
C LYS A 36 -0.84 2.81 9.25
N LEU A 37 0.23 3.63 9.10
CA LEU A 37 0.19 4.86 8.30
C LEU A 37 -0.04 4.64 6.79
N ALA A 38 0.01 3.41 6.30
CA ALA A 38 -0.36 3.10 4.93
C ALA A 38 -1.88 3.23 4.70
N GLY A 39 -2.69 3.05 5.74
CA GLY A 39 -4.14 3.28 5.74
C GLY A 39 -4.57 4.73 5.96
N GLY A 40 -3.63 5.64 6.24
CA GLY A 40 -3.89 7.06 6.52
C GLY A 40 -3.27 7.55 7.83
N ILE A 41 -3.36 8.87 8.07
CA ILE A 41 -2.79 9.50 9.27
C ILE A 41 -3.59 9.10 10.53
N ASN A 42 -4.92 8.97 10.40
CA ASN A 42 -5.79 8.54 11.47
C ASN A 42 -6.00 7.01 11.43
N ALA A 43 -5.27 6.29 12.27
CA ALA A 43 -5.31 4.83 12.33
C ALA A 43 -6.67 4.23 12.72
N TYR A 44 -7.62 5.04 13.19
CA TYR A 44 -8.95 4.60 13.64
C TYR A 44 -10.07 5.01 12.69
N GLN A 45 -9.76 5.72 11.63
CA GLN A 45 -10.74 6.21 10.66
C GLN A 45 -11.34 5.07 9.83
N TYR A 46 -12.67 5.11 9.60
CA TYR A 46 -13.34 4.17 8.71
C TYR A 46 -13.01 4.48 7.25
N ALA A 47 -13.33 5.70 6.81
CA ALA A 47 -13.05 6.21 5.47
C ALA A 47 -12.99 7.74 5.51
N PRO A 48 -12.28 8.39 4.57
CA PRO A 48 -12.23 9.86 4.49
C PRO A 48 -13.58 10.51 4.24
N ASN A 49 -14.46 9.84 3.51
CA ASN A 49 -15.84 10.26 3.26
C ASN A 49 -16.77 9.05 3.26
N PRO A 50 -17.45 8.74 4.37
CA PRO A 50 -18.28 7.55 4.50
C PRO A 50 -19.57 7.60 3.66
N THR A 51 -19.92 8.74 3.06
CA THR A 51 -21.08 8.84 2.15
C THR A 51 -20.79 8.31 0.75
N GLY A 52 -19.52 8.25 0.34
CA GLY A 52 -19.12 7.78 -0.99
C GLY A 52 -18.01 6.71 -0.99
N TRP A 53 -17.50 6.37 0.18
CA TRP A 53 -16.39 5.44 0.33
C TRP A 53 -16.73 4.36 1.34
N VAL A 54 -16.29 3.14 1.06
CA VAL A 54 -16.50 1.97 1.92
C VAL A 54 -15.17 1.27 2.22
N ASP A 55 -15.05 0.70 3.42
CA ASP A 55 -13.90 -0.10 3.84
C ASP A 55 -14.34 -1.53 4.24
N PRO A 56 -14.61 -2.42 3.29
CA PRO A 56 -15.16 -3.75 3.55
C PRO A 56 -14.20 -4.67 4.30
N LEU A 57 -12.90 -4.38 4.25
CA LEU A 57 -11.87 -5.20 4.88
C LEU A 57 -11.42 -4.65 6.24
N GLY A 58 -11.76 -3.41 6.56
CA GLY A 58 -11.20 -2.73 7.71
C GLY A 58 -9.71 -2.39 7.54
N LEU A 59 -9.27 -2.08 6.32
CA LEU A 59 -7.87 -1.81 5.95
C LEU A 59 -7.75 -0.53 5.10
N THR A 60 -8.76 0.33 5.12
CA THR A 60 -8.91 1.59 4.35
C THR A 60 -8.93 1.41 2.83
N CYS A 61 -10.12 1.55 2.25
CA CYS A 61 -10.28 1.76 0.81
C CYS A 61 -10.07 3.24 0.46
N VAL A 62 -9.15 3.54 -0.43
CA VAL A 62 -8.94 4.87 -0.98
C VAL A 62 -9.79 5.01 -2.24
N SER A 63 -10.68 6.04 -2.29
CA SER A 63 -11.51 6.42 -3.45
C SER A 63 -12.51 5.38 -3.98
N GLY A 64 -13.65 5.24 -3.30
CA GLY A 64 -14.91 4.72 -3.91
C GLY A 64 -14.92 3.27 -4.39
N ARG A 65 -13.81 2.53 -4.29
CA ARG A 65 -13.70 1.13 -4.75
C ARG A 65 -12.69 0.33 -3.95
N CYS A 66 -13.10 -0.89 -3.63
CA CYS A 66 -12.25 -1.86 -2.95
C CYS A 66 -11.23 -2.49 -3.91
N PRO A 67 -10.04 -2.90 -3.43
CA PRO A 67 -9.14 -3.76 -4.20
C PRO A 67 -9.88 -5.01 -4.65
N GLY A 68 -9.95 -5.24 -5.98
CA GLY A 68 -10.62 -6.39 -6.58
C GLY A 68 -11.77 -6.08 -7.54
N GLN A 69 -12.33 -4.87 -7.55
CA GLN A 69 -13.30 -4.46 -8.58
C GLN A 69 -12.57 -3.73 -9.72
N ARG A 70 -12.40 -4.39 -10.83
CA ARG A 70 -11.87 -3.77 -12.06
C ARG A 70 -12.93 -2.87 -12.67
N ASP A 71 -12.61 -1.59 -12.83
CA ASP A 71 -13.40 -0.66 -13.60
C ASP A 71 -13.06 -0.74 -15.08
N GLU A 72 -13.86 -1.45 -15.84
CA GLU A 72 -13.82 -1.37 -17.29
C GLU A 72 -14.20 0.02 -17.84
N ALA A 73 -14.91 0.84 -17.04
CA ALA A 73 -15.35 2.17 -17.47
C ALA A 73 -14.28 3.27 -17.37
N LEU A 74 -13.28 3.16 -16.45
CA LEU A 74 -12.18 4.11 -16.35
C LEU A 74 -11.04 3.81 -17.33
N ALA A 75 -10.88 2.57 -17.77
CA ALA A 75 -9.91 2.20 -18.79
C ALA A 75 -10.16 2.89 -20.14
N LYS A 76 -11.40 3.36 -20.38
CA LYS A 76 -11.78 4.07 -21.63
C LYS A 76 -11.59 5.60 -21.59
N LYS A 77 -11.33 6.22 -20.42
CA LYS A 77 -11.18 7.69 -20.31
C LYS A 77 -9.75 8.20 -20.23
N HIS A 78 -8.78 7.32 -19.95
CA HIS A 78 -7.36 7.65 -20.08
C HIS A 78 -6.77 6.70 -21.13
N GLY A 79 -6.87 7.12 -22.39
CA GLY A 79 -6.18 6.47 -23.51
C GLY A 79 -4.67 6.43 -23.25
N PRO A 80 -3.94 5.52 -23.91
CA PRO A 80 -2.53 5.31 -23.69
C PRO A 80 -1.75 6.54 -24.12
N THR A 81 -1.26 7.33 -23.18
CA THR A 81 -0.26 8.35 -23.45
C THR A 81 1.11 7.75 -23.27
N SER A 82 1.73 7.40 -24.40
CA SER A 82 3.15 7.17 -24.65
C SER A 82 3.72 5.77 -24.39
N PRO A 83 4.70 5.36 -25.21
CA PRO A 83 5.11 3.98 -25.36
C PRO A 83 5.83 3.45 -24.11
N GLU A 84 5.41 2.26 -23.72
CA GLU A 84 6.03 1.45 -22.67
C GLU A 84 7.52 1.20 -22.97
N THR A 85 8.37 1.97 -22.30
CA THR A 85 9.74 1.57 -22.10
C THR A 85 9.86 1.01 -20.70
N SER A 86 9.84 -0.33 -20.61
CA SER A 86 10.16 -1.13 -19.44
C SER A 86 9.43 -0.78 -18.12
N GLY A 87 8.19 -1.21 -17.95
CA GLY A 87 7.61 -1.58 -16.64
C GLY A 87 7.62 -0.53 -15.50
N ALA A 88 7.69 0.77 -15.80
CA ALA A 88 7.68 1.82 -14.80
C ALA A 88 6.28 2.43 -14.65
N ILE A 89 5.74 2.46 -13.45
CA ILE A 89 4.42 3.01 -13.12
C ILE A 89 4.63 4.27 -12.28
N ARG A 90 4.25 5.45 -12.81
CA ARG A 90 4.40 6.73 -12.10
C ARG A 90 3.21 7.03 -11.20
N SER A 91 3.50 7.60 -10.04
CA SER A 91 2.53 8.14 -9.08
C SER A 91 3.04 9.48 -8.56
N SER A 92 2.15 10.37 -8.11
CA SER A 92 2.55 11.69 -7.59
C SER A 92 3.06 11.60 -6.15
N THR A 93 2.62 10.62 -5.38
CA THR A 93 3.04 10.46 -3.99
C THR A 93 3.61 9.07 -3.69
N TYR A 94 4.40 9.00 -2.59
CA TYR A 94 4.92 7.73 -2.08
C TYR A 94 3.78 6.76 -1.72
N GLU A 95 2.71 7.26 -1.11
CA GLU A 95 1.57 6.44 -0.67
C GLU A 95 0.89 5.76 -1.85
N GLN A 96 0.66 6.49 -2.94
CA GLN A 96 0.08 5.93 -4.16
C GLN A 96 0.98 4.87 -4.80
N ALA A 97 2.29 5.14 -4.86
CA ALA A 97 3.27 4.17 -5.35
C ALA A 97 3.34 2.93 -4.46
N ALA A 98 3.32 3.13 -3.13
CA ALA A 98 3.38 2.05 -2.15
C ALA A 98 2.13 1.15 -2.19
N ASN A 99 0.94 1.72 -2.37
CA ASN A 99 -0.30 0.95 -2.49
C ASN A 99 -0.26 0.05 -3.74
N LYS A 100 0.09 0.61 -4.91
CA LYS A 100 0.23 -0.18 -6.15
C LYS A 100 1.30 -1.27 -6.03
N ALA A 101 2.41 -0.97 -5.37
CA ALA A 101 3.47 -1.95 -5.12
C ALA A 101 2.99 -3.06 -4.18
N LEU A 102 2.20 -2.72 -3.15
CA LEU A 102 1.63 -3.66 -2.20
C LEU A 102 0.61 -4.58 -2.87
N ASP A 103 -0.27 -4.06 -3.73
CA ASP A 103 -1.24 -4.86 -4.49
C ASP A 103 -0.51 -5.94 -5.31
N TRP A 104 0.52 -5.54 -6.05
CA TRP A 104 1.34 -6.48 -6.81
C TRP A 104 2.04 -7.52 -5.91
N LEU A 105 2.56 -7.11 -4.76
CA LEU A 105 3.22 -8.00 -3.80
C LEU A 105 2.24 -9.01 -3.20
N LEU A 106 1.02 -8.59 -2.86
CA LEU A 106 -0.03 -9.47 -2.32
C LEU A 106 -0.47 -10.52 -3.34
N GLU A 107 -0.60 -10.15 -4.62
CA GLU A 107 -0.84 -11.10 -5.73
C GLU A 107 0.28 -12.14 -5.88
N ASN A 108 1.50 -11.83 -5.40
CA ASN A 108 2.66 -12.71 -5.42
C ASN A 108 2.99 -13.35 -4.05
N ASN A 109 1.99 -13.50 -3.17
CA ASN A 109 2.09 -14.14 -1.85
C ASN A 109 3.16 -13.54 -0.93
N PHE A 110 3.31 -12.22 -0.96
CA PHE A 110 4.28 -11.52 -0.13
C PHE A 110 3.90 -11.54 1.35
N ARG A 111 4.88 -11.82 2.21
CA ARG A 111 4.84 -11.61 3.66
C ARG A 111 6.11 -10.87 4.09
N ALA A 112 5.94 -9.80 4.86
CA ALA A 112 7.05 -9.01 5.37
C ALA A 112 7.68 -9.70 6.58
N GLU A 113 8.76 -10.45 6.39
CA GLU A 113 9.40 -11.26 7.43
C GLU A 113 10.79 -10.74 7.81
N LYS A 114 11.58 -10.30 6.84
CA LYS A 114 12.92 -9.75 7.10
C LYS A 114 13.20 -8.47 6.30
N PRO A 115 14.08 -7.58 6.81
CA PRO A 115 14.49 -6.39 6.08
C PRO A 115 15.21 -6.72 4.77
N THR A 116 15.06 -5.86 3.77
CA THR A 116 15.79 -5.94 2.51
C THR A 116 16.89 -4.88 2.48
N PRO A 117 18.16 -5.26 2.20
CA PRO A 117 19.26 -4.31 2.07
C PRO A 117 19.18 -3.52 0.76
N GLY A 118 19.57 -2.25 0.81
CA GLY A 118 19.76 -1.42 -0.37
C GLY A 118 20.89 -1.93 -1.26
N ARG A 119 20.73 -1.80 -2.57
CA ARG A 119 21.74 -2.26 -3.54
C ARG A 119 22.76 -1.20 -3.91
N PHE A 120 22.33 0.07 -3.94
CA PHE A 120 23.10 1.18 -4.51
C PHE A 120 23.07 2.40 -3.59
N GLY A 121 23.98 3.35 -3.86
CA GLY A 121 24.00 4.67 -3.24
C GLY A 121 24.37 4.66 -1.76
N PRO A 122 24.05 5.76 -1.05
CA PRO A 122 24.42 5.95 0.36
C PRO A 122 23.80 4.95 1.34
N ARG A 123 22.77 4.23 0.90
CA ARG A 123 22.05 3.24 1.70
C ARG A 123 22.39 1.78 1.31
N LYS A 124 23.50 1.57 0.60
CA LYS A 124 23.97 0.21 0.27
C LYS A 124 24.21 -0.61 1.54
N GLY A 125 23.56 -1.77 1.64
CA GLY A 125 23.63 -2.66 2.79
C GLY A 125 22.68 -2.32 3.95
N GLU A 126 22.13 -1.10 4.00
CA GLU A 126 21.16 -0.71 5.02
C GLU A 126 19.74 -1.18 4.69
N PRO A 127 18.88 -1.40 5.70
CA PRO A 127 17.47 -1.75 5.47
C PRO A 127 16.71 -0.66 4.74
N VAL A 128 16.17 -0.98 3.56
CA VAL A 128 15.39 -0.04 2.72
C VAL A 128 14.04 -0.60 2.25
N GLY A 129 13.67 -1.78 2.73
CA GLY A 129 12.41 -2.46 2.39
C GLY A 129 12.23 -3.72 3.21
N MET A 130 11.33 -4.59 2.75
CA MET A 130 11.03 -5.87 3.38
C MET A 130 10.97 -6.99 2.33
N GLN A 131 11.23 -8.22 2.78
CA GLN A 131 11.16 -9.42 1.95
C GLN A 131 10.66 -10.62 2.76
N THR A 132 10.25 -11.68 2.06
CA THR A 132 9.93 -12.98 2.64
C THR A 132 11.17 -13.62 3.29
N ALA A 133 10.98 -14.59 4.19
CA ALA A 133 12.06 -15.30 4.86
C ALA A 133 13.09 -15.90 3.87
N ASP A 134 12.61 -16.45 2.75
CA ASP A 134 13.45 -17.02 1.68
C ASP A 134 14.06 -15.97 0.73
N GLY A 135 13.64 -14.71 0.85
CA GLY A 135 14.11 -13.59 0.02
C GLY A 135 13.62 -13.60 -1.43
N LYS A 136 12.74 -14.53 -1.80
CA LYS A 136 12.25 -14.67 -3.18
C LYS A 136 11.25 -13.60 -3.57
N THR A 137 10.49 -13.04 -2.62
CA THR A 137 9.53 -11.96 -2.86
C THR A 137 9.81 -10.79 -1.93
N GLY A 138 9.77 -9.57 -2.43
CA GLY A 138 10.04 -8.42 -1.60
C GLY A 138 10.02 -7.09 -2.36
N TYR A 139 10.36 -6.02 -1.63
CA TYR A 139 10.47 -4.68 -2.20
C TYR A 139 11.60 -3.87 -1.57
N ARG A 140 12.02 -2.83 -2.28
CA ARG A 140 12.95 -1.79 -1.82
C ARG A 140 12.46 -0.42 -2.21
N VAL A 141 12.64 0.54 -1.33
CA VAL A 141 12.41 1.97 -1.58
C VAL A 141 13.77 2.61 -1.78
N GLU A 142 14.04 3.07 -2.99
CA GLU A 142 15.36 3.58 -3.39
C GLU A 142 15.21 4.93 -4.13
N HIS A 143 16.33 5.64 -4.26
CA HIS A 143 16.45 6.83 -5.10
C HIS A 143 17.72 6.70 -5.91
N ASP A 144 17.61 6.79 -7.23
CA ASP A 144 18.75 6.82 -8.15
C ASP A 144 18.63 7.98 -9.16
N ASN A 145 19.70 8.24 -9.91
CA ASN A 145 19.73 9.32 -10.89
C ASN A 145 18.90 9.03 -12.15
N LYS A 146 18.59 7.77 -12.43
CA LYS A 146 17.85 7.34 -13.62
C LYS A 146 16.33 7.42 -13.42
N ASN A 147 15.86 6.92 -12.29
CA ASN A 147 14.42 6.75 -12.01
C ASN A 147 13.91 7.73 -10.95
N GLY A 148 14.80 8.48 -10.28
CA GLY A 148 14.42 9.25 -9.09
C GLY A 148 13.99 8.35 -7.94
N ALA A 149 13.02 8.81 -7.15
CA ALA A 149 12.45 8.02 -6.06
C ALA A 149 11.53 6.93 -6.62
N HIS A 150 11.74 5.69 -6.19
CA HIS A 150 10.97 4.56 -6.69
C HIS A 150 10.91 3.39 -5.70
N ILE A 151 9.92 2.52 -5.90
CA ILE A 151 9.79 1.23 -5.22
C ILE A 151 10.04 0.13 -6.24
N ASN A 152 11.04 -0.69 -6.01
CA ASN A 152 11.30 -1.92 -6.73
C ASN A 152 10.58 -3.08 -6.05
N VAL A 153 9.85 -3.90 -6.80
CA VAL A 153 9.25 -5.13 -6.32
C VAL A 153 9.77 -6.32 -7.13
N TRP A 154 9.83 -7.49 -6.50
CA TRP A 154 10.22 -8.74 -7.17
C TRP A 154 9.52 -9.94 -6.55
N SER A 155 9.40 -11.00 -7.35
CA SER A 155 8.99 -12.35 -6.94
C SER A 155 9.87 -13.37 -7.67
N ALA A 156 10.09 -14.56 -7.09
CA ALA A 156 10.87 -15.63 -7.70
C ALA A 156 10.42 -16.00 -9.12
N LYS A 157 9.14 -15.78 -9.41
CA LYS A 157 8.51 -16.15 -10.69
C LYS A 157 8.41 -14.98 -11.67
N LYS A 158 8.66 -13.73 -11.23
CA LYS A 158 8.29 -12.53 -12.01
C LYS A 158 9.11 -11.32 -11.55
N LYS A 159 9.72 -10.62 -12.50
CA LYS A 159 10.28 -9.30 -12.23
C LYS A 159 9.11 -8.30 -12.18
N GLY A 160 8.98 -7.58 -11.08
CA GLY A 160 7.93 -6.59 -10.92
C GLY A 160 8.26 -5.26 -11.56
N PRO A 161 7.27 -4.38 -11.72
CA PRO A 161 7.44 -3.03 -12.21
C PRO A 161 8.20 -2.14 -11.21
N HIS A 162 8.68 -1.00 -11.69
CA HIS A 162 9.19 0.08 -10.84
C HIS A 162 8.07 1.09 -10.59
N TYR A 163 7.71 1.30 -9.34
CA TYR A 163 6.71 2.28 -8.95
C TYR A 163 7.40 3.60 -8.59
N LEU A 164 7.36 4.55 -9.53
CA LEU A 164 7.98 5.87 -9.39
C LEU A 164 7.08 6.80 -8.58
N PHE A 165 7.69 7.71 -7.80
CA PHE A 165 6.97 8.77 -7.09
C PHE A 165 7.84 10.02 -6.92
N ASP A 166 7.20 11.16 -6.67
CA ASP A 166 7.91 12.42 -6.55
C ASP A 166 8.41 12.61 -5.12
N ALA A 167 9.73 12.46 -4.92
CA ALA A 167 10.37 12.68 -3.64
C ALA A 167 11.86 13.00 -3.79
N SER A 168 12.37 13.85 -2.88
CA SER A 168 13.80 14.12 -2.80
C SER A 168 14.57 12.93 -2.16
N PRO A 169 15.89 12.81 -2.39
CA PRO A 169 16.71 11.81 -1.71
C PRO A 169 16.60 11.86 -0.18
N LYS A 170 16.47 13.07 0.39
CA LYS A 170 16.28 13.27 1.85
C LYS A 170 14.93 12.68 2.32
N THR A 171 13.89 12.80 1.52
CA THR A 171 12.58 12.24 1.82
C THR A 171 12.62 10.71 1.79
N VAL A 172 13.24 10.13 0.76
CA VAL A 172 13.42 8.68 0.66
C VAL A 172 14.25 8.15 1.83
N PHE A 173 15.30 8.87 2.24
CA PHE A 173 16.08 8.53 3.42
C PHE A 173 15.24 8.49 4.70
N LYS A 174 14.38 9.49 4.92
CA LYS A 174 13.45 9.51 6.07
C LYS A 174 12.45 8.33 6.02
N LEU A 175 11.87 8.07 4.86
CA LEU A 175 10.93 6.95 4.66
C LEU A 175 11.55 5.60 4.98
N THR A 176 12.82 5.39 4.61
CA THR A 176 13.50 4.10 4.80
C THR A 176 14.08 3.90 6.20
N LYS A 177 14.23 4.95 7.00
CA LYS A 177 14.67 4.82 8.41
C LYS A 177 13.82 3.85 9.25
N ARG A 178 12.52 3.73 8.94
CA ARG A 178 11.60 2.84 9.64
C ARG A 178 11.95 1.36 9.54
N PHE A 179 12.66 0.95 8.48
CA PHE A 179 13.08 -0.44 8.29
C PHE A 179 14.31 -0.82 9.11
N ALA A 180 15.05 0.17 9.63
CA ALA A 180 16.23 -0.03 10.47
C ALA A 180 15.88 -0.17 11.97
N LYS A 181 14.65 0.15 12.37
CA LYS A 181 14.24 -0.02 13.78
C LYS A 181 13.85 -1.49 13.99
N LYS A 182 14.61 -2.14 14.89
CA LYS A 182 14.23 -3.42 15.52
C LYS A 182 13.08 -3.22 16.49
#